data_762d805a893a4943aeadad6ad3e40327
#
_entry.id   762d805a893a4943aeadad6ad3e40327
#
_cell.length_a   1.000
_cell.length_b   1.000
_cell.length_c   1.000
_cell.angle_alpha   90.00
_cell.angle_beta   90.00
_cell.angle_gamma   90.00
#
_symmetry.space_group_name_H-M   'P 1'
#
loop_
_entity.id
_entity.type
_entity.pdbx_description
1 polymer ?
#
loop_
_entity_poly.entity_id
_entity_poly.type
_entity_poly.pdbx_seq_one_letter_code
_entity_poly.pdbx_strand_id
1 'polypeptide(L)'
;MKKAILATKVGMTQIFNADGVLVPVTVLEAGPCSVTQIKTVENDGYSAVQVAFADKKERIVNKDANGKKEIRNRHGVNKAQMGHFAKAGVSGKRFVKEFKFENAAEYNLGDVIKADIFAEGDKIDATAISKGKGFQGAIKRFGQHRGPMAHGSKFHRHQGSNGACSSPSRVFKGKGMPGHMGSVKVTTQNLEVVRVDAENNLLLVKGAVPGAKKCLVTIKETVKARK
;
A
#
# COMPACT_ATOMS: atom_id res chain seq x y z
N MET A 1 7.91 -11.75 -11.00
CA MET A 1 8.11 -11.78 -9.52
C MET A 1 7.56 -13.07 -8.95
N LYS A 2 8.22 -13.61 -7.91
CA LYS A 2 7.82 -14.90 -7.32
C LYS A 2 6.95 -14.72 -6.08
N LYS A 3 7.17 -13.66 -5.29
CA LYS A 3 6.49 -13.43 -4.02
C LYS A 3 5.81 -12.06 -3.99
N ALA A 4 4.52 -12.01 -3.66
CA ALA A 4 3.78 -10.78 -3.40
C ALA A 4 2.56 -11.05 -2.51
N ILE A 5 2.20 -10.08 -1.64
CA ILE A 5 1.06 -10.18 -0.74
C ILE A 5 0.48 -8.79 -0.42
N LEU A 6 -0.78 -8.76 -0.01
CA LEU A 6 -1.41 -7.59 0.56
C LEU A 6 -1.34 -7.65 2.08
N ALA A 7 -1.07 -6.51 2.69
CA ALA A 7 -0.93 -6.39 4.14
C ALA A 7 -1.59 -5.13 4.68
N THR A 8 -1.85 -5.13 5.99
CA THR A 8 -2.27 -3.96 6.74
C THR A 8 -1.13 -3.48 7.64
N LYS A 9 -0.83 -2.20 7.63
CA LYS A 9 0.18 -1.61 8.54
C LYS A 9 -0.39 -1.52 9.96
N VAL A 10 0.13 -2.30 10.89
CA VAL A 10 -0.26 -2.28 12.31
C VAL A 10 0.41 -1.09 13.01
N GLY A 11 1.73 -0.97 12.91
CA GLY A 11 2.48 0.09 13.56
C GLY A 11 3.98 -0.04 13.36
N MET A 12 4.73 0.65 14.21
CA MET A 12 6.19 0.53 14.30
C MET A 12 6.59 0.22 15.72
N THR A 13 7.61 -0.58 15.87
CA THR A 13 8.25 -0.94 17.14
C THR A 13 9.75 -1.13 16.92
N GLN A 14 10.43 -1.63 17.91
CA GLN A 14 11.84 -1.98 17.83
C GLN A 14 12.05 -3.37 18.43
N ILE A 15 13.01 -4.08 17.91
CA ILE A 15 13.44 -5.39 18.40
C ILE A 15 14.97 -5.42 18.51
N PHE A 16 15.50 -6.28 19.35
CA PHE A 16 16.92 -6.56 19.39
C PHE A 16 17.22 -7.79 18.54
N ASN A 17 18.27 -7.74 17.74
CA ASN A 17 18.77 -8.92 17.06
C ASN A 17 19.65 -9.76 18.00
N ALA A 18 20.20 -10.88 17.52
CA ALA A 18 21.03 -11.78 18.31
C ALA A 18 22.30 -11.11 18.86
N ASP A 19 22.81 -10.09 18.17
CA ASP A 19 24.01 -9.33 18.56
C ASP A 19 23.71 -8.19 19.56
N GLY A 20 22.44 -8.10 20.04
CA GLY A 20 22.02 -7.04 20.95
C GLY A 20 21.83 -5.67 20.28
N VAL A 21 21.88 -5.59 18.95
CA VAL A 21 21.68 -4.34 18.21
C VAL A 21 20.19 -4.05 18.06
N LEU A 22 19.79 -2.82 18.40
CA LEU A 22 18.41 -2.36 18.28
C LEU A 22 18.05 -2.12 16.82
N VAL A 23 17.02 -2.81 16.34
CA VAL A 23 16.52 -2.72 14.96
C VAL A 23 15.11 -2.11 14.96
N PRO A 24 14.91 -0.92 14.35
CA PRO A 24 13.56 -0.36 14.17
C PRO A 24 12.79 -1.17 13.13
N VAL A 25 11.58 -1.60 13.47
CA VAL A 25 10.75 -2.42 12.59
C VAL A 25 9.35 -1.87 12.42
N THR A 26 8.79 -2.07 11.23
CA THR A 26 7.37 -1.90 10.96
C THR A 26 6.69 -3.26 11.01
N VAL A 27 5.62 -3.37 11.77
CA VAL A 27 4.78 -4.57 11.86
C VAL A 27 3.67 -4.47 10.82
N LEU A 28 3.60 -5.48 9.97
CA LEU A 28 2.59 -5.62 8.91
C LEU A 28 1.83 -6.92 9.15
N GLU A 29 0.50 -6.85 9.15
CA GLU A 29 -0.40 -8.00 9.10
C GLU A 29 -0.55 -8.40 7.63
N ALA A 30 0.16 -9.46 7.21
CA ALA A 30 0.33 -9.87 5.82
C ALA A 30 -0.54 -11.09 5.50
N GLY A 31 -1.67 -10.87 4.89
CA GLY A 31 -2.66 -11.91 4.58
C GLY A 31 -3.62 -12.20 5.76
N PRO A 32 -4.41 -13.28 5.69
CA PRO A 32 -4.51 -14.20 4.54
C PRO A 32 -5.12 -13.53 3.31
N CYS A 33 -4.54 -13.77 2.14
CA CYS A 33 -5.03 -13.30 0.85
C CYS A 33 -5.61 -14.47 0.07
N SER A 34 -6.86 -14.37 -0.40
CA SER A 34 -7.49 -15.43 -1.19
C SER A 34 -7.38 -15.16 -2.69
N VAL A 35 -7.08 -16.17 -3.48
CA VAL A 35 -7.06 -16.11 -4.95
C VAL A 35 -8.49 -16.05 -5.47
N THR A 36 -8.84 -14.99 -6.19
CA THR A 36 -10.20 -14.78 -6.71
C THR A 36 -10.32 -14.97 -8.22
N GLN A 37 -9.22 -14.83 -8.95
CA GLN A 37 -9.19 -15.06 -10.39
C GLN A 37 -7.75 -15.34 -10.84
N ILE A 38 -7.62 -16.22 -11.80
CA ILE A 38 -6.37 -16.49 -12.49
C ILE A 38 -6.55 -16.02 -13.92
N LYS A 39 -5.66 -15.15 -14.38
CA LYS A 39 -5.65 -14.62 -15.73
C LYS A 39 -4.63 -15.37 -16.56
N THR A 40 -5.04 -15.79 -17.75
CA THR A 40 -4.21 -16.53 -18.70
C THR A 40 -3.98 -15.70 -19.97
N VAL A 41 -2.91 -16.02 -20.69
CA VAL A 41 -2.58 -15.30 -21.93
C VAL A 41 -3.68 -15.50 -22.98
N GLU A 42 -4.31 -16.66 -22.99
CA GLU A 42 -5.36 -17.01 -23.98
C GLU A 42 -6.63 -16.14 -23.82
N ASN A 43 -7.09 -15.95 -22.58
CA ASN A 43 -8.34 -15.24 -22.31
C ASN A 43 -8.14 -13.73 -22.06
N ASP A 44 -7.07 -13.36 -21.35
CA ASP A 44 -6.86 -11.99 -20.86
C ASP A 44 -5.69 -11.28 -21.57
N GLY A 45 -4.90 -11.99 -22.38
CA GLY A 45 -3.73 -11.46 -23.07
C GLY A 45 -2.48 -11.35 -22.18
N TYR A 46 -2.56 -11.70 -20.90
CA TYR A 46 -1.44 -11.72 -19.96
C TYR A 46 -1.68 -12.69 -18.81
N SER A 47 -0.60 -13.16 -18.19
CA SER A 47 -0.68 -14.04 -17.02
C SER A 47 -0.60 -13.23 -15.73
N ALA A 48 -1.57 -13.43 -14.82
CA ALA A 48 -1.62 -12.80 -13.51
C ALA A 48 -2.55 -13.56 -12.56
N VAL A 49 -2.32 -13.40 -11.25
CA VAL A 49 -3.20 -13.90 -10.19
C VAL A 49 -3.84 -12.71 -9.49
N GLN A 50 -5.16 -12.70 -9.45
CA GLN A 50 -5.92 -11.72 -8.69
C GLN A 50 -6.12 -12.24 -7.27
N VAL A 51 -5.71 -11.46 -6.28
CA VAL A 51 -5.84 -11.77 -4.86
C VAL A 51 -6.75 -10.77 -4.15
N ALA A 52 -7.52 -11.27 -3.19
CA ALA A 52 -8.43 -10.48 -2.37
C ALA A 52 -8.00 -10.53 -0.90
N PHE A 53 -8.10 -9.39 -0.21
CA PHE A 53 -7.63 -9.21 1.16
C PHE A 53 -8.61 -8.43 2.02
N ALA A 54 -8.63 -8.72 3.31
CA ALA A 54 -9.46 -8.14 4.36
C ALA A 54 -10.97 -8.32 4.13
N ASP A 55 -11.63 -9.02 5.04
CA ASP A 55 -13.07 -9.28 4.98
C ASP A 55 -13.88 -7.99 5.11
N LYS A 56 -14.92 -7.87 4.31
CA LYS A 56 -15.93 -6.83 4.47
C LYS A 56 -17.01 -7.33 5.42
N LYS A 57 -17.21 -6.61 6.51
CA LYS A 57 -18.28 -6.90 7.45
C LYS A 57 -19.64 -6.68 6.78
N GLU A 58 -20.49 -7.68 6.84
CA GLU A 58 -21.91 -7.53 6.50
C GLU A 58 -22.61 -6.70 7.57
N ARG A 59 -23.35 -5.69 7.14
CA ARG A 59 -24.14 -4.87 8.05
C ARG A 59 -25.61 -5.33 7.98
N ILE A 60 -26.07 -6.00 9.03
CA ILE A 60 -27.48 -6.36 9.22
C ILE A 60 -28.19 -5.08 9.65
N VAL A 61 -29.15 -4.61 8.83
CA VAL A 61 -29.85 -3.35 9.09
C VAL A 61 -31.21 -3.60 9.77
N ASN A 62 -31.93 -4.65 9.41
CA ASN A 62 -33.22 -5.01 10.02
C ASN A 62 -33.38 -6.52 10.11
N LYS A 63 -34.15 -6.97 11.12
CA LYS A 63 -34.76 -8.31 11.15
C LYS A 63 -36.25 -8.13 10.84
N ASP A 64 -36.73 -8.79 9.82
CA ASP A 64 -38.18 -8.86 9.58
C ASP A 64 -38.86 -9.59 10.74
N ALA A 65 -40.18 -9.39 10.89
CA ALA A 65 -41.00 -10.07 11.89
C ALA A 65 -40.87 -11.61 11.87
N ASN A 66 -40.45 -12.18 10.74
CA ASN A 66 -40.17 -13.60 10.52
C ASN A 66 -38.69 -13.99 10.75
N GLY A 67 -37.89 -13.13 11.34
CA GLY A 67 -36.47 -13.41 11.63
C GLY A 67 -35.52 -13.39 10.41
N LYS A 68 -36.02 -13.12 9.20
CA LYS A 68 -35.16 -12.93 8.02
C LYS A 68 -34.38 -11.63 8.17
N LYS A 69 -33.07 -11.74 8.03
CA LYS A 69 -32.13 -10.60 8.08
C LYS A 69 -32.15 -9.89 6.74
N GLU A 70 -32.63 -8.64 6.68
CA GLU A 70 -32.45 -7.81 5.50
C GLU A 70 -31.03 -7.19 5.56
N ILE A 71 -30.17 -7.67 4.67
CA ILE A 71 -28.78 -7.18 4.57
C ILE A 71 -28.78 -5.97 3.62
N ARG A 72 -28.84 -4.77 4.16
CA ARG A 72 -28.62 -3.54 3.37
C ARG A 72 -27.14 -3.18 3.37
N ASN A 73 -26.47 -3.54 2.29
CA ASN A 73 -25.03 -3.29 2.09
C ASN A 73 -24.75 -1.85 1.62
N ARG A 74 -25.04 -0.81 2.43
CA ARG A 74 -24.59 0.56 2.10
C ARG A 74 -23.06 0.70 2.01
N HIS A 75 -22.32 -0.16 2.69
CA HIS A 75 -20.84 -0.21 2.68
C HIS A 75 -20.31 -1.62 2.43
N GLY A 76 -21.17 -2.54 2.02
CA GLY A 76 -20.84 -3.91 1.69
C GLY A 76 -20.28 -4.09 0.28
N VAL A 77 -20.16 -5.34 -0.10
CA VAL A 77 -19.84 -5.76 -1.46
C VAL A 77 -21.14 -5.70 -2.27
N ASN A 78 -21.12 -5.13 -3.48
CA ASN A 78 -22.31 -5.10 -4.35
C ASN A 78 -22.58 -6.48 -4.96
N LYS A 79 -23.78 -6.67 -5.55
CA LYS A 79 -24.20 -7.98 -6.11
C LYS A 79 -23.23 -8.50 -7.17
N ALA A 80 -22.69 -7.62 -8.02
CA ALA A 80 -21.73 -8.00 -9.05
C ALA A 80 -20.41 -8.52 -8.44
N GLN A 81 -19.88 -7.83 -7.42
CA GLN A 81 -18.71 -8.28 -6.70
C GLN A 81 -18.95 -9.58 -5.92
N MET A 82 -20.15 -9.75 -5.33
CA MET A 82 -20.53 -11.00 -4.66
C MET A 82 -20.51 -12.18 -5.63
N GLY A 83 -21.07 -12.01 -6.85
CA GLY A 83 -20.98 -13.03 -7.89
C GLY A 83 -19.54 -13.37 -8.30
N HIS A 84 -18.65 -12.35 -8.31
CA HIS A 84 -17.23 -12.57 -8.59
C HIS A 84 -16.55 -13.39 -7.49
N PHE A 85 -16.77 -13.05 -6.21
CA PHE A 85 -16.21 -13.80 -5.08
C PHE A 85 -16.81 -15.20 -4.95
N ALA A 86 -18.11 -15.36 -5.24
CA ALA A 86 -18.79 -16.65 -5.20
C ALA A 86 -18.20 -17.67 -6.18
N LYS A 87 -17.71 -17.23 -7.36
CA LYS A 87 -17.02 -18.11 -8.31
C LYS A 87 -15.75 -18.73 -7.72
N ALA A 88 -15.08 -18.03 -6.83
CA ALA A 88 -13.86 -18.50 -6.14
C ALA A 88 -14.18 -19.15 -4.78
N GLY A 89 -15.44 -19.24 -4.35
CA GLY A 89 -15.83 -19.75 -3.04
C GLY A 89 -15.37 -18.88 -1.86
N VAL A 90 -15.11 -17.59 -2.10
CA VAL A 90 -14.50 -16.67 -1.11
C VAL A 90 -15.54 -15.68 -0.60
N SER A 91 -15.44 -15.31 0.70
CA SER A 91 -16.26 -14.26 1.30
C SER A 91 -15.99 -12.89 0.66
N GLY A 92 -16.91 -11.93 0.84
CA GLY A 92 -16.74 -10.58 0.31
C GLY A 92 -15.51 -9.88 0.90
N LYS A 93 -14.52 -9.55 0.09
CA LYS A 93 -13.27 -8.89 0.48
C LYS A 93 -13.29 -7.38 0.19
N ARG A 94 -12.45 -6.64 0.91
CA ARG A 94 -12.34 -5.19 0.81
C ARG A 94 -11.42 -4.74 -0.31
N PHE A 95 -10.29 -5.41 -0.47
CA PHE A 95 -9.26 -5.05 -1.41
C PHE A 95 -9.03 -6.19 -2.38
N VAL A 96 -8.97 -5.86 -3.66
CA VAL A 96 -8.66 -6.79 -4.73
C VAL A 96 -7.53 -6.21 -5.56
N LYS A 97 -6.48 -6.98 -5.80
CA LYS A 97 -5.35 -6.59 -6.63
C LYS A 97 -4.78 -7.75 -7.42
N GLU A 98 -4.18 -7.44 -8.55
CA GLU A 98 -3.51 -8.40 -9.40
C GLU A 98 -1.99 -8.35 -9.20
N PHE A 99 -1.38 -9.53 -9.26
CA PHE A 99 0.04 -9.71 -9.26
C PHE A 99 0.45 -10.58 -10.45
N LYS A 100 1.47 -10.13 -11.18
CA LYS A 100 2.08 -10.90 -12.28
C LYS A 100 3.12 -11.85 -11.69
N PHE A 101 2.67 -13.00 -11.19
CA PHE A 101 3.57 -14.05 -10.75
C PHE A 101 4.17 -14.79 -11.96
N GLU A 102 5.40 -15.26 -11.82
CA GLU A 102 6.06 -16.12 -12.82
C GLU A 102 5.41 -17.51 -12.84
N ASN A 103 4.98 -17.97 -11.67
CA ASN A 103 4.32 -19.26 -11.45
C ASN A 103 2.80 -19.13 -11.31
N ALA A 104 2.17 -18.23 -12.06
CA ALA A 104 0.71 -18.00 -11.97
C ALA A 104 -0.13 -19.27 -12.27
N ALA A 105 0.41 -20.22 -13.03
CA ALA A 105 -0.26 -21.48 -13.37
C ALA A 105 -0.34 -22.48 -12.21
N GLU A 106 0.45 -22.30 -11.16
CA GLU A 106 0.47 -23.20 -9.99
C GLU A 106 -0.66 -22.89 -8.99
N TYR A 107 -1.27 -21.70 -9.10
CA TYR A 107 -2.34 -21.28 -8.20
C TYR A 107 -3.70 -21.80 -8.67
N ASN A 108 -4.57 -22.10 -7.69
CA ASN A 108 -5.97 -22.45 -7.91
C ASN A 108 -6.91 -21.39 -7.36
N LEU A 109 -8.14 -21.35 -7.88
CA LEU A 109 -9.18 -20.49 -7.33
C LEU A 109 -9.49 -20.88 -5.89
N GLY A 110 -9.54 -19.88 -4.99
CA GLY A 110 -9.78 -20.10 -3.57
C GLY A 110 -8.51 -20.33 -2.75
N ASP A 111 -7.35 -20.55 -3.35
CA ASP A 111 -6.10 -20.72 -2.63
C ASP A 111 -5.82 -19.52 -1.70
N VAL A 112 -5.16 -19.80 -0.58
CA VAL A 112 -4.87 -18.82 0.45
C VAL A 112 -3.38 -18.58 0.56
N ILE A 113 -2.97 -17.35 0.28
CA ILE A 113 -1.58 -16.87 0.40
C ILE A 113 -1.42 -16.23 1.78
N LYS A 114 -0.47 -16.72 2.58
CA LYS A 114 -0.15 -16.24 3.93
C LYS A 114 1.25 -15.61 3.98
N ALA A 115 1.63 -15.12 5.16
CA ALA A 115 2.95 -14.51 5.39
C ALA A 115 4.13 -15.47 5.20
N ASP A 116 3.89 -16.78 5.27
CA ASP A 116 4.88 -17.87 5.14
C ASP A 116 5.60 -17.94 3.80
N ILE A 117 5.06 -17.26 2.76
CA ILE A 117 5.77 -17.13 1.47
C ILE A 117 7.09 -16.34 1.59
N PHE A 118 7.27 -15.54 2.64
CA PHE A 118 8.48 -14.79 2.90
C PHE A 118 9.34 -15.49 3.95
N ALA A 119 10.65 -15.41 3.79
CA ALA A 119 11.63 -15.87 4.77
C ALA A 119 12.34 -14.68 5.43
N GLU A 120 12.93 -14.92 6.60
CA GLU A 120 13.80 -13.95 7.25
C GLU A 120 15.02 -13.64 6.35
N GLY A 121 15.40 -12.38 6.26
CA GLY A 121 16.45 -11.90 5.36
C GLY A 121 16.00 -11.57 3.94
N ASP A 122 14.77 -11.95 3.54
CA ASP A 122 14.23 -11.58 2.22
C ASP A 122 14.22 -10.06 2.03
N LYS A 123 14.53 -9.61 0.81
CA LYS A 123 14.43 -8.18 0.43
C LYS A 123 13.12 -7.94 -0.29
N ILE A 124 12.37 -6.96 0.18
CA ILE A 124 11.03 -6.64 -0.30
C ILE A 124 10.87 -5.16 -0.66
N ASP A 125 9.90 -4.89 -1.52
CA ASP A 125 9.42 -3.56 -1.86
C ASP A 125 8.02 -3.35 -1.28
N ALA A 126 7.85 -2.30 -0.47
CA ALA A 126 6.58 -1.97 0.18
C ALA A 126 5.95 -0.73 -0.47
N THR A 127 4.75 -0.87 -1.02
CA THR A 127 4.00 0.19 -1.69
C THR A 127 2.73 0.51 -0.93
N ALA A 128 2.52 1.79 -0.58
CA ALA A 128 1.28 2.25 0.04
C ALA A 128 0.98 3.71 -0.31
N ILE A 129 -0.22 4.18 0.08
CA ILE A 129 -0.58 5.60 0.00
C ILE A 129 0.06 6.32 1.18
N SER A 130 0.89 7.33 0.91
CA SER A 130 1.56 8.14 1.93
C SER A 130 0.56 8.94 2.76
N LYS A 131 0.97 9.35 3.96
CA LYS A 131 0.16 10.25 4.80
C LYS A 131 -0.09 11.57 4.07
N GLY A 132 -1.34 12.01 4.01
CA GLY A 132 -1.71 13.33 3.50
C GLY A 132 -1.14 14.44 4.36
N LYS A 133 -0.67 15.51 3.73
CA LYS A 133 -0.12 16.73 4.38
C LYS A 133 -0.90 17.98 4.01
N GLY A 134 -1.98 17.83 3.25
CA GLY A 134 -2.80 18.94 2.77
C GLY A 134 -2.08 19.84 1.77
N PHE A 135 -2.54 21.08 1.65
CA PHE A 135 -1.89 22.09 0.82
C PHE A 135 -0.63 22.61 1.51
N GLN A 136 0.52 22.54 0.88
CA GLN A 136 1.80 22.95 1.44
C GLN A 136 2.50 23.97 0.54
N GLY A 137 3.25 24.90 1.18
CA GLY A 137 4.10 25.86 0.52
C GLY A 137 5.29 25.19 -0.16
N ALA A 138 5.90 25.88 -1.11
CA ALA A 138 7.00 25.39 -1.92
C ALA A 138 8.23 24.97 -1.09
N ILE A 139 8.49 25.64 0.01
CA ILE A 139 9.60 25.30 0.93
C ILE A 139 9.45 23.88 1.47
N LYS A 140 8.27 23.52 2.02
CA LYS A 140 8.04 22.18 2.57
C LYS A 140 7.87 21.13 1.48
N ARG A 141 7.24 21.50 0.35
CA ARG A 141 6.90 20.56 -0.73
C ARG A 141 8.12 20.17 -1.56
N PHE A 142 9.04 21.11 -1.81
CA PHE A 142 10.20 20.94 -2.69
C PHE A 142 11.54 21.21 -2.01
N GLY A 143 11.58 21.53 -0.72
CA GLY A 143 12.82 21.81 -0.01
C GLY A 143 13.47 23.14 -0.40
N GLN A 144 12.71 24.10 -0.91
CA GLN A 144 13.24 25.42 -1.26
C GLN A 144 13.72 26.18 -0.04
N HIS A 145 14.73 27.01 -0.22
CA HIS A 145 15.25 27.86 0.84
C HIS A 145 14.27 28.98 1.23
N ARG A 146 14.19 29.27 2.51
CA ARG A 146 13.47 30.44 3.01
C ARG A 146 14.32 31.70 2.90
N GLY A 147 13.70 32.86 2.90
CA GLY A 147 14.40 34.14 3.03
C GLY A 147 14.90 34.41 4.46
N PRO A 148 15.69 35.49 4.65
CA PRO A 148 16.14 35.94 5.96
C PRO A 148 14.97 36.22 6.90
N MET A 149 15.15 35.94 8.18
CA MET A 149 14.13 36.19 9.23
C MET A 149 14.40 37.48 10.02
N ALA A 150 15.54 38.14 9.74
CA ALA A 150 15.98 39.35 10.40
C ALA A 150 16.42 40.40 9.33
N HIS A 151 17.06 41.47 9.77
CA HIS A 151 17.57 42.57 8.92
C HIS A 151 16.48 43.23 8.06
N GLY A 152 15.24 43.36 8.57
CA GLY A 152 14.14 44.01 7.88
C GLY A 152 13.56 43.27 6.68
N SER A 153 14.00 42.04 6.43
CA SER A 153 13.44 41.22 5.33
C SER A 153 11.98 40.90 5.57
N LYS A 154 11.14 41.11 4.56
CA LYS A 154 9.73 40.70 4.50
C LYS A 154 9.55 39.40 3.74
N PHE A 155 10.61 38.87 3.13
CA PHE A 155 10.62 37.65 2.36
C PHE A 155 10.96 36.43 3.25
N HIS A 156 9.99 35.90 3.98
CA HIS A 156 10.21 34.79 4.91
C HIS A 156 10.05 33.43 4.25
N ARG A 157 8.81 33.01 3.97
CA ARG A 157 8.46 31.71 3.43
C ARG A 157 7.75 31.78 2.09
N HIS A 158 8.07 32.81 1.30
CA HIS A 158 7.52 33.01 -0.03
C HIS A 158 8.13 32.03 -1.04
N GLN A 159 7.39 31.77 -2.11
CA GLN A 159 7.78 30.85 -3.17
C GLN A 159 8.98 31.37 -3.99
N GLY A 160 9.18 32.65 -4.06
CA GLY A 160 10.17 33.30 -4.89
C GLY A 160 9.66 33.58 -6.31
N SER A 161 10.58 34.00 -7.19
CA SER A 161 10.26 34.32 -8.58
C SER A 161 9.77 33.11 -9.35
N ASN A 162 8.83 33.33 -10.28
CA ASN A 162 8.32 32.31 -11.19
C ASN A 162 9.16 32.16 -12.49
N GLY A 163 10.11 33.03 -12.72
CA GLY A 163 11.00 32.97 -13.89
C GLY A 163 11.50 34.34 -14.32
N ALA A 164 12.12 34.43 -15.51
CA ALA A 164 12.52 35.65 -16.17
C ALA A 164 11.30 36.45 -16.64
N CYS A 165 11.50 37.72 -17.01
CA CYS A 165 10.43 38.64 -17.38
C CYS A 165 9.85 38.37 -18.80
N SER A 166 10.03 39.29 -19.74
CA SER A 166 9.40 39.27 -21.07
C SER A 166 9.89 38.16 -22.00
N SER A 167 11.03 37.58 -21.75
CA SER A 167 11.51 36.37 -22.44
C SER A 167 11.86 35.31 -21.41
N PRO A 168 11.16 34.16 -21.40
CA PRO A 168 10.20 33.57 -22.35
C PRO A 168 8.73 33.96 -22.12
N SER A 169 8.39 34.97 -21.32
CA SER A 169 7.02 35.42 -21.00
C SER A 169 6.07 34.34 -20.48
N ARG A 170 6.59 33.28 -19.87
CA ARG A 170 5.81 32.17 -19.32
C ARG A 170 6.52 31.53 -18.15
N VAL A 171 5.76 30.82 -17.32
CA VAL A 171 6.30 29.90 -16.30
C VAL A 171 6.49 28.52 -16.94
N PHE A 172 7.68 27.97 -16.81
CA PHE A 172 7.98 26.64 -17.36
C PHE A 172 7.22 25.53 -16.65
N LYS A 173 6.92 24.45 -17.38
CA LYS A 173 6.37 23.22 -16.82
C LYS A 173 7.34 22.64 -15.78
N GLY A 174 6.81 22.05 -14.73
CA GLY A 174 7.63 21.46 -13.66
C GLY A 174 8.14 22.46 -12.61
N LYS A 175 7.83 23.76 -12.72
CA LYS A 175 8.14 24.75 -11.67
C LYS A 175 7.52 24.31 -10.33
N GLY A 176 8.36 24.19 -9.30
CA GLY A 176 7.95 23.82 -7.96
C GLY A 176 7.10 24.90 -7.28
N MET A 177 5.79 24.71 -7.21
CA MET A 177 4.82 25.64 -6.64
C MET A 177 4.09 25.03 -5.43
N PRO A 178 3.47 25.86 -4.57
CA PRO A 178 2.57 25.37 -3.52
C PRO A 178 1.49 24.45 -4.09
N GLY A 179 1.04 23.49 -3.30
CA GLY A 179 0.00 22.57 -3.72
C GLY A 179 -0.16 21.40 -2.79
N HIS A 180 -1.00 20.44 -3.18
CA HIS A 180 -1.26 19.23 -2.40
C HIS A 180 0.03 18.42 -2.22
N MET A 181 0.27 17.96 -0.99
CA MET A 181 1.42 17.12 -0.64
C MET A 181 0.95 15.89 0.12
N GLY A 182 1.59 14.76 -0.14
CA GLY A 182 1.18 13.48 0.43
C GLY A 182 -0.08 12.90 -0.22
N SER A 183 -0.63 11.84 0.37
CA SER A 183 -1.75 11.06 -0.18
C SER A 183 -1.50 10.55 -1.59
N VAL A 184 -0.24 10.27 -1.90
CA VAL A 184 0.22 9.72 -3.17
C VAL A 184 0.77 8.31 -2.96
N LYS A 185 0.73 7.48 -4.00
CA LYS A 185 1.33 6.15 -3.99
C LYS A 185 2.85 6.28 -3.94
N VAL A 186 3.46 5.69 -2.90
CA VAL A 186 4.91 5.67 -2.67
C VAL A 186 5.37 4.24 -2.47
N THR A 187 6.52 3.90 -3.03
CA THR A 187 7.18 2.61 -2.84
C THR A 187 8.52 2.83 -2.14
N THR A 188 8.71 2.17 -1.01
CA THR A 188 10.03 2.03 -0.38
C THR A 188 10.60 0.70 -0.81
N GLN A 189 11.76 0.72 -1.43
CA GLN A 189 12.39 -0.44 -2.02
C GLN A 189 13.48 -1.02 -1.11
N ASN A 190 13.79 -2.31 -1.33
CA ASN A 190 14.92 -3.02 -0.71
C ASN A 190 14.88 -3.03 0.82
N LEU A 191 13.69 -3.20 1.39
CA LEU A 191 13.51 -3.40 2.82
C LEU A 191 13.79 -4.86 3.18
N GLU A 192 14.38 -5.08 4.35
CA GLU A 192 14.72 -6.42 4.86
C GLU A 192 13.61 -6.95 5.76
N VAL A 193 13.22 -8.19 5.56
CA VAL A 193 12.34 -8.93 6.46
C VAL A 193 13.18 -9.43 7.64
N VAL A 194 12.87 -8.95 8.85
CA VAL A 194 13.62 -9.30 10.06
C VAL A 194 13.06 -10.56 10.72
N ARG A 195 11.72 -10.68 10.73
CA ARG A 195 11.03 -11.83 11.33
C ARG A 195 9.69 -12.08 10.65
N VAL A 196 9.35 -13.35 10.53
CA VAL A 196 8.04 -13.82 10.03
C VAL A 196 7.34 -14.60 11.13
N ASP A 197 6.13 -14.19 11.49
CA ASP A 197 5.24 -14.92 12.39
C ASP A 197 4.09 -15.48 11.54
N ALA A 198 4.20 -16.77 11.22
CA ALA A 198 3.23 -17.45 10.36
C ALA A 198 1.89 -17.71 11.09
N GLU A 199 1.89 -17.86 12.41
CA GLU A 199 0.68 -18.13 13.20
C GLU A 199 -0.25 -16.92 13.21
N ASN A 200 0.32 -15.74 13.46
CA ASN A 200 -0.43 -14.47 13.49
C ASN A 200 -0.44 -13.72 12.14
N ASN A 201 0.16 -14.29 11.09
CA ASN A 201 0.35 -13.65 9.79
C ASN A 201 1.04 -12.27 9.89
N LEU A 202 2.04 -12.14 10.77
CA LEU A 202 2.78 -10.91 10.94
C LEU A 202 4.12 -10.96 10.21
N LEU A 203 4.45 -9.85 9.60
CA LEU A 203 5.73 -9.61 8.92
C LEU A 203 6.41 -8.39 9.55
N LEU A 204 7.57 -8.60 10.16
CA LEU A 204 8.38 -7.53 10.74
C LEU A 204 9.42 -7.10 9.71
N VAL A 205 9.30 -5.86 9.25
CA VAL A 205 10.16 -5.30 8.19
C VAL A 205 11.04 -4.20 8.77
N LYS A 206 12.34 -4.26 8.52
CA LYS A 206 13.32 -3.29 8.98
C LYS A 206 13.04 -1.91 8.39
N GLY A 207 12.89 -0.91 9.27
CA GLY A 207 12.72 0.48 8.87
C GLY A 207 11.27 0.91 8.67
N ALA A 208 11.09 1.99 7.92
CA ALA A 208 9.80 2.65 7.75
C ALA A 208 9.08 2.20 6.47
N VAL A 209 7.82 1.82 6.60
CA VAL A 209 6.90 1.55 5.49
C VAL A 209 5.97 2.74 5.31
N PRO A 210 5.69 3.18 4.07
CA PRO A 210 4.82 4.33 3.82
C PRO A 210 3.38 4.10 4.31
N GLY A 211 2.66 5.19 4.54
CA GLY A 211 1.26 5.18 4.93
C GLY A 211 0.99 5.33 6.42
N ALA A 212 -0.29 5.50 6.76
CA ALA A 212 -0.79 5.57 8.13
C ALA A 212 -0.97 4.18 8.73
N LYS A 213 -1.21 4.08 10.04
CA LYS A 213 -1.70 2.84 10.66
C LYS A 213 -3.02 2.41 10.00
N LYS A 214 -3.24 1.12 9.87
CA LYS A 214 -4.40 0.49 9.22
C LYS A 214 -4.54 0.76 7.71
N CYS A 215 -3.50 1.31 7.05
CA CYS A 215 -3.52 1.44 5.59
C CYS A 215 -3.15 0.13 4.91
N LEU A 216 -3.66 -0.03 3.68
CA LEU A 216 -3.26 -1.13 2.80
C LEU A 216 -1.82 -0.93 2.33
N VAL A 217 -1.02 -1.96 2.47
CA VAL A 217 0.35 -2.05 1.95
C VAL A 217 0.41 -3.20 0.96
N THR A 218 0.98 -2.96 -0.20
CA THR A 218 1.31 -4.00 -1.17
C THR A 218 2.77 -4.35 -1.01
N ILE A 219 3.06 -5.59 -0.66
CA ILE A 219 4.41 -6.12 -0.49
C ILE A 219 4.73 -6.96 -1.71
N LYS A 220 5.95 -6.80 -2.23
CA LYS A 220 6.48 -7.56 -3.36
C LYS A 220 7.94 -7.90 -3.11
N GLU A 221 8.40 -8.98 -3.68
CA GLU A 221 9.84 -9.23 -3.81
C GLU A 221 10.52 -8.05 -4.50
N THR A 222 11.70 -7.64 -4.02
CA THR A 222 12.39 -6.49 -4.61
C THR A 222 12.94 -6.81 -5.98
N VAL A 223 12.82 -5.85 -6.90
CA VAL A 223 13.47 -5.93 -8.22
C VAL A 223 14.95 -5.53 -8.20
N LYS A 224 15.42 -4.96 -7.06
CA LYS A 224 16.80 -4.48 -6.87
C LYS A 224 17.64 -5.39 -5.97
N ALA A 225 17.22 -6.63 -5.74
CA ALA A 225 18.04 -7.59 -5.01
C ALA A 225 19.38 -7.74 -5.74
N ARG A 226 20.46 -7.28 -5.09
CA ARG A 226 21.80 -7.64 -5.58
C ARG A 226 22.00 -9.12 -5.32
N LYS A 227 22.32 -9.84 -6.38
CA LYS A 227 22.82 -11.20 -6.28
C LYS A 227 24.11 -11.20 -5.50
#